data_9dc827cb2eb1bd43419e587f3e996db5
#
_entry.id   9dc827cb2eb1bd43419e587f3e996db5
#
_cell.length_a   1.000
_cell.length_b   1.000
_cell.length_c   1.000
_cell.angle_alpha   90.00
_cell.angle_beta   90.00
_cell.angle_gamma   90.00
#
_symmetry.space_group_name_H-M   'P 1'
#
loop_
_entity.id
_entity.type
_entity.pdbx_description
1 polymer ?
#
loop_
_entity_poly.entity_id
_entity_poly.type
_entity_poly.pdbx_seq_one_letter_code
_entity_poly.pdbx_strand_id
1 'polypeptide(L)'
;MTVIILSNTDGNKTPYDVWFPNAEENIILFCPKEKEHTFIQHHFLFIESFENYVDNVDVEIKAIQLSKKYNITNILSISEFDVVRSAKLREILHCPGQSLISAEAYRNKLLMKQLLHGSSVNIPKFEKVISKAQVENFVQQTNYPVVLKPIYGSGSMDVFIAKNQQDIDTFFEENRNINNYEIEAFINGDMYHVDGLIHNNKVIVSHVSKYYKGCLEFQKNQPLASYMVDESNALNITFKAQAEKVIDTLPSFPNGSFHA
;
A
#
# COMPACT_ATOMS: atom_id res chain seq x y z
N MET A 1 29.07 3.52 1.15
CA MET A 1 27.65 3.75 0.80
C MET A 1 26.83 2.95 1.77
N THR A 2 25.80 3.54 2.37
CA THR A 2 24.98 2.84 3.37
C THR A 2 23.51 2.89 2.95
N VAL A 3 22.81 1.77 3.11
CA VAL A 3 21.38 1.62 2.79
C VAL A 3 20.60 1.49 4.09
N ILE A 4 19.52 2.25 4.25
CA ILE A 4 18.53 1.99 5.30
C ILE A 4 17.40 1.15 4.71
N ILE A 5 17.08 0.03 5.33
CA ILE A 5 15.92 -0.78 5.01
C ILE A 5 14.88 -0.60 6.12
N LEU A 6 13.69 -0.14 5.75
CA LEU A 6 12.51 -0.10 6.61
C LEU A 6 11.73 -1.40 6.41
N SER A 7 11.58 -2.21 7.45
CA SER A 7 10.99 -3.54 7.33
C SER A 7 9.96 -3.81 8.42
N ASN A 8 8.69 -3.68 8.09
CA ASN A 8 7.59 -4.15 8.93
C ASN A 8 7.20 -5.61 8.61
N THR A 9 8.16 -6.42 8.16
CA THR A 9 7.96 -7.83 7.81
C THR A 9 8.80 -8.73 8.71
N ASP A 10 8.51 -10.02 8.69
CA ASP A 10 9.29 -11.04 9.40
C ASP A 10 10.58 -11.35 8.61
N GLY A 11 11.72 -11.41 9.29
CA GLY A 11 13.03 -11.68 8.67
C GLY A 11 13.09 -13.01 7.94
N ASN A 12 12.38 -14.02 8.41
CA ASN A 12 12.30 -15.31 7.72
C ASN A 12 11.61 -15.22 6.35
N LYS A 13 10.80 -14.17 6.12
CA LYS A 13 10.12 -13.91 4.83
C LYS A 13 10.89 -12.93 3.97
N THR A 14 11.82 -12.18 4.54
CA THR A 14 12.56 -11.10 3.88
C THR A 14 14.07 -11.21 4.16
N PRO A 15 14.74 -12.21 3.58
CA PRO A 15 16.17 -12.41 3.78
C PRO A 15 16.97 -11.38 2.98
N TYR A 16 17.03 -10.15 3.47
CA TYR A 16 17.71 -9.02 2.79
C TYR A 16 19.19 -9.26 2.56
N ASP A 17 19.87 -9.94 3.48
CA ASP A 17 21.28 -10.36 3.35
C ASP A 17 21.50 -11.30 2.16
N VAL A 18 20.55 -12.20 1.90
CA VAL A 18 20.58 -13.08 0.73
C VAL A 18 20.27 -12.30 -0.56
N TRP A 19 19.32 -11.37 -0.50
CA TRP A 19 18.94 -10.55 -1.66
C TRP A 19 20.03 -9.54 -2.04
N PHE A 20 20.84 -9.11 -1.07
CA PHE A 20 21.92 -8.13 -1.25
C PHE A 20 23.27 -8.67 -0.75
N PRO A 21 23.79 -9.80 -1.27
CA PRO A 21 24.91 -10.54 -0.69
C PRO A 21 26.25 -9.77 -0.66
N ASN A 22 26.35 -8.66 -1.39
CA ASN A 22 27.55 -7.82 -1.41
C ASN A 22 27.35 -6.47 -0.66
N ALA A 23 26.21 -6.27 -0.02
CA ALA A 23 25.87 -5.01 0.63
C ALA A 23 25.58 -5.17 2.13
N GLU A 24 25.62 -6.37 2.69
CA GLU A 24 25.25 -6.70 4.06
C GLU A 24 25.96 -5.83 5.10
N GLU A 25 27.27 -5.60 4.96
CA GLU A 25 28.05 -4.74 5.86
C GLU A 25 27.67 -3.25 5.78
N ASN A 26 26.86 -2.88 4.83
CA ASN A 26 26.42 -1.50 4.58
C ASN A 26 24.92 -1.30 4.80
N ILE A 27 24.20 -2.32 5.26
CA ILE A 27 22.76 -2.24 5.50
C ILE A 27 22.49 -1.92 6.97
N ILE A 28 21.69 -0.91 7.22
CA ILE A 28 21.08 -0.61 8.50
C ILE A 28 19.61 -1.03 8.39
N LEU A 29 19.20 -1.98 9.23
CA LEU A 29 17.82 -2.46 9.25
C LEU A 29 17.04 -1.76 10.35
N PHE A 30 15.87 -1.22 10.01
CA PHE A 30 14.88 -0.71 10.95
C PHE A 30 13.67 -1.63 10.96
N CYS A 31 13.26 -2.10 12.13
CA CYS A 31 12.16 -3.04 12.27
C CYS A 31 11.33 -2.82 13.55
N PRO A 32 10.12 -3.38 13.64
CA PRO A 32 9.39 -3.48 14.88
C PRO A 32 10.16 -4.26 15.93
N LYS A 33 10.07 -3.84 17.20
CA LYS A 33 10.76 -4.49 18.32
C LYS A 33 10.39 -5.96 18.45
N GLU A 34 9.13 -6.28 18.26
CA GLU A 34 8.62 -7.65 18.33
C GLU A 34 9.14 -8.56 17.20
N LYS A 35 9.68 -7.98 16.11
CA LYS A 35 10.23 -8.74 14.98
C LYS A 35 11.76 -8.78 14.95
N GLU A 36 12.45 -8.04 15.80
CA GLU A 36 13.92 -7.97 15.85
C GLU A 36 14.56 -9.37 15.91
N HIS A 37 13.99 -10.26 16.71
CA HIS A 37 14.48 -11.63 16.89
C HIS A 37 14.49 -12.47 15.60
N THR A 38 13.67 -12.11 14.60
CA THR A 38 13.61 -12.83 13.31
C THR A 38 14.78 -12.48 12.39
N PHE A 39 15.55 -11.45 12.72
CA PHE A 39 16.70 -10.97 11.97
C PHE A 39 18.06 -11.29 12.61
N ILE A 40 18.10 -11.98 13.76
CA ILE A 40 19.33 -12.23 14.53
C ILE A 40 20.38 -13.05 13.75
N GLN A 41 19.94 -13.91 12.83
CA GLN A 41 20.83 -14.74 12.02
C GLN A 41 21.31 -14.05 10.73
N HIS A 42 20.83 -12.84 10.48
CA HIS A 42 21.14 -12.07 9.28
C HIS A 42 22.32 -11.13 9.51
N HIS A 43 23.07 -10.84 8.47
CA HIS A 43 24.24 -9.97 8.53
C HIS A 43 23.88 -8.55 8.11
N PHE A 44 23.88 -7.63 9.07
CA PHE A 44 23.67 -6.21 8.87
C PHE A 44 24.77 -5.41 9.57
N LEU A 45 24.99 -4.17 9.13
CA LEU A 45 25.85 -3.23 9.86
C LEU A 45 25.35 -3.06 11.30
N PHE A 46 24.05 -2.87 11.48
CA PHE A 46 23.30 -3.07 12.72
C PHE A 46 21.80 -3.06 12.48
N ILE A 47 21.04 -3.50 13.49
CA ILE A 47 19.58 -3.49 13.54
C ILE A 47 19.16 -2.44 14.57
N GLU A 48 18.22 -1.59 14.20
CA GLU A 48 17.53 -0.68 15.09
C GLU A 48 16.06 -1.07 15.16
N SER A 49 15.55 -1.35 16.35
CA SER A 49 14.18 -1.80 16.54
C SER A 49 13.38 -0.80 17.37
N PHE A 50 12.08 -0.68 17.07
CA PHE A 50 11.21 0.35 17.61
C PHE A 50 9.92 -0.26 18.16
N GLU A 51 9.51 0.17 19.34
CA GLU A 51 8.16 -0.07 19.84
C GLU A 51 7.15 0.74 19.03
N ASN A 52 5.95 0.18 18.84
CA ASN A 52 4.88 0.82 18.06
C ASN A 52 5.36 1.33 16.68
N TYR A 53 6.18 0.56 16.00
CA TYR A 53 6.95 0.93 14.82
C TYR A 53 6.17 1.73 13.78
N VAL A 54 4.92 1.33 13.47
CA VAL A 54 4.14 1.97 12.40
C VAL A 54 3.85 3.44 12.71
N ASP A 55 3.53 3.77 13.95
CA ASP A 55 3.14 5.12 14.37
C ASP A 55 4.27 5.86 15.11
N ASN A 56 5.47 5.28 15.15
CA ASN A 56 6.59 5.83 15.91
C ASN A 56 7.42 6.80 15.06
N VAL A 57 7.43 8.07 15.47
CA VAL A 57 8.20 9.14 14.81
C VAL A 57 9.72 9.02 15.04
N ASP A 58 10.15 8.26 16.05
CA ASP A 58 11.58 8.05 16.32
C ASP A 58 12.28 7.30 15.18
N VAL A 59 11.53 6.57 14.35
CA VAL A 59 12.06 5.91 13.16
C VAL A 59 12.68 6.93 12.20
N GLU A 60 11.95 8.01 11.89
CA GLU A 60 12.44 9.09 11.04
C GLU A 60 13.57 9.89 11.70
N ILE A 61 13.42 10.21 12.98
CA ILE A 61 14.43 10.93 13.76
C ILE A 61 15.75 10.15 13.76
N LYS A 62 15.70 8.84 13.99
CA LYS A 62 16.88 7.99 14.01
C LYS A 62 17.57 7.92 12.64
N ALA A 63 16.80 7.78 11.56
CA ALA A 63 17.35 7.81 10.20
C ALA A 63 18.12 9.11 9.93
N ILE A 64 17.55 10.27 10.32
CA ILE A 64 18.19 11.58 10.19
C ILE A 64 19.43 11.69 11.08
N GLN A 65 19.42 11.15 12.30
CA GLN A 65 20.60 11.13 13.16
C GLN A 65 21.74 10.28 12.55
N LEU A 66 21.39 9.12 11.98
CA LEU A 66 22.37 8.22 11.36
C LEU A 66 22.98 8.79 10.09
N SER A 67 22.25 9.62 9.33
CA SER A 67 22.79 10.28 8.14
C SER A 67 23.95 11.25 8.45
N LYS A 68 24.07 11.71 9.70
CA LYS A 68 25.23 12.52 10.16
C LYS A 68 26.51 11.69 10.35
N LYS A 69 26.35 10.37 10.52
CA LYS A 69 27.47 9.44 10.78
C LYS A 69 27.78 8.57 9.58
N TYR A 70 26.76 8.18 8.83
CA TYR A 70 26.87 7.28 7.68
C TYR A 70 26.44 8.00 6.42
N ASN A 71 27.13 7.73 5.31
CA ASN A 71 26.73 8.24 4.00
C ASN A 71 25.54 7.40 3.47
N ILE A 72 24.31 7.78 3.87
CA ILE A 72 23.09 7.11 3.45
C ILE A 72 22.82 7.45 1.98
N THR A 73 22.82 6.45 1.12
CA THR A 73 22.62 6.63 -0.32
C THR A 73 21.28 6.13 -0.82
N ASN A 74 20.67 5.20 -0.09
CA ASN A 74 19.40 4.60 -0.48
C ASN A 74 18.53 4.30 0.75
N ILE A 75 17.21 4.39 0.55
CA ILE A 75 16.21 3.96 1.52
C ILE A 75 15.24 3.02 0.80
N LEU A 76 15.12 1.80 1.32
CA LEU A 76 14.29 0.75 0.76
C LEU A 76 13.16 0.38 1.72
N SER A 77 12.03 0.01 1.18
CA SER A 77 10.91 -0.59 1.91
C SER A 77 10.11 -1.48 0.99
N ILE A 78 9.56 -2.57 1.53
CA ILE A 78 8.63 -3.46 0.83
C ILE A 78 7.27 -3.55 1.53
N SER A 79 7.14 -2.91 2.69
CA SER A 79 5.91 -2.87 3.46
C SER A 79 5.04 -1.69 3.04
N GLU A 80 3.76 -1.93 2.84
CA GLU A 80 2.76 -0.89 2.58
C GLU A 80 2.77 0.23 3.64
N PHE A 81 3.06 -0.11 4.91
CA PHE A 81 3.14 0.86 6.00
C PHE A 81 4.36 1.79 5.90
N ASP A 82 5.40 1.38 5.20
CA ASP A 82 6.65 2.13 5.09
C ASP A 82 6.78 2.95 3.79
N VAL A 83 5.85 2.80 2.84
CA VAL A 83 5.92 3.46 1.52
C VAL A 83 6.02 4.98 1.66
N VAL A 84 5.11 5.61 2.40
CA VAL A 84 5.10 7.06 2.61
C VAL A 84 6.29 7.50 3.46
N ARG A 85 6.59 6.76 4.54
CA ARG A 85 7.74 7.02 5.42
C ARG A 85 9.06 7.00 4.64
N SER A 86 9.27 5.96 3.82
CA SER A 86 10.49 5.84 3.03
C SER A 86 10.64 6.95 2.00
N ALA A 87 9.54 7.38 1.37
CA ALA A 87 9.55 8.49 0.42
C ALA A 87 9.88 9.82 1.12
N LYS A 88 9.27 10.10 2.28
CA LYS A 88 9.58 11.26 3.12
C LYS A 88 11.05 11.30 3.52
N LEU A 89 11.60 10.17 3.95
CA LEU A 89 13.02 10.09 4.31
C LEU A 89 13.93 10.27 3.10
N ARG A 90 13.56 9.76 1.90
CA ARG A 90 14.33 10.01 0.68
C ARG A 90 14.42 11.48 0.35
N GLU A 91 13.34 12.23 0.47
CA GLU A 91 13.36 13.68 0.25
C GLU A 91 14.26 14.40 1.28
N ILE A 92 14.12 14.08 2.57
CA ILE A 92 14.91 14.69 3.65
C ILE A 92 16.42 14.41 3.48
N LEU A 93 16.77 13.18 3.09
CA LEU A 93 18.16 12.72 2.99
C LEU A 93 18.73 12.81 1.57
N HIS A 94 17.96 13.37 0.63
CA HIS A 94 18.33 13.49 -0.80
C HIS A 94 18.71 12.15 -1.45
N CYS A 95 18.00 11.07 -1.07
CA CYS A 95 18.19 9.76 -1.66
C CYS A 95 17.30 9.58 -2.90
N PRO A 96 17.74 8.83 -3.92
CA PRO A 96 16.93 8.55 -5.09
C PRO A 96 15.76 7.60 -4.78
N GLY A 97 14.70 7.66 -5.59
CA GLY A 97 13.55 6.75 -5.54
C GLY A 97 12.21 7.46 -5.66
N GLN A 98 11.16 6.79 -5.24
CA GLN A 98 9.80 7.33 -5.28
C GLN A 98 9.67 8.59 -4.41
N SER A 99 9.13 9.67 -4.97
CA SER A 99 8.86 10.93 -4.27
C SER A 99 7.71 10.80 -3.28
N LEU A 100 7.60 11.73 -2.33
CA LEU A 100 6.50 11.76 -1.37
C LEU A 100 5.14 11.93 -2.06
N ILE A 101 5.05 12.80 -3.07
CA ILE A 101 3.82 13.01 -3.85
C ILE A 101 3.39 11.71 -4.52
N SER A 102 4.32 10.98 -5.11
CA SER A 102 4.03 9.67 -5.70
C SER A 102 3.59 8.66 -4.64
N ALA A 103 4.34 8.52 -3.56
CA ALA A 103 4.00 7.60 -2.48
C ALA A 103 2.60 7.85 -1.90
N GLU A 104 2.24 9.11 -1.67
CA GLU A 104 0.90 9.50 -1.25
C GLU A 104 -0.17 9.10 -2.27
N ALA A 105 0.06 9.35 -3.56
CA ALA A 105 -0.89 9.00 -4.61
C ALA A 105 -1.16 7.50 -4.70
N TYR A 106 -0.17 6.65 -4.39
CA TYR A 106 -0.32 5.19 -4.39
C TYR A 106 -0.86 4.63 -3.06
N ARG A 107 -0.81 5.39 -1.95
CA ARG A 107 -1.26 4.92 -0.63
C ARG A 107 -2.58 5.52 -0.19
N ASN A 108 -2.85 6.76 -0.54
CA ASN A 108 -4.08 7.46 -0.19
C ASN A 108 -5.15 7.19 -1.25
N LYS A 109 -6.09 6.29 -0.94
CA LYS A 109 -7.16 5.86 -1.87
C LYS A 109 -8.03 7.01 -2.36
N LEU A 110 -8.27 8.01 -1.51
CA LEU A 110 -9.03 9.19 -1.88
C LEU A 110 -8.27 10.03 -2.90
N LEU A 111 -7.00 10.35 -2.64
CA LEU A 111 -6.13 11.10 -3.54
C LEU A 111 -5.92 10.35 -4.86
N MET A 112 -5.68 9.04 -4.81
CA MET A 112 -5.55 8.18 -5.99
C MET A 112 -6.77 8.35 -6.92
N LYS A 113 -7.99 8.21 -6.38
CA LYS A 113 -9.22 8.35 -7.17
C LYS A 113 -9.45 9.77 -7.66
N GLN A 114 -9.07 10.79 -6.89
CA GLN A 114 -9.12 12.18 -7.33
C GLN A 114 -8.20 12.43 -8.53
N LEU A 115 -6.99 11.87 -8.52
CA LEU A 115 -6.04 11.97 -9.64
C LEU A 115 -6.50 11.18 -10.87
N LEU A 116 -7.14 10.03 -10.66
CA LEU A 116 -7.69 9.21 -11.75
C LEU A 116 -9.02 9.76 -12.28
N HIS A 117 -9.68 10.67 -11.57
CA HIS A 117 -10.96 11.23 -12.00
C HIS A 117 -10.79 12.03 -13.32
N GLY A 118 -11.64 11.73 -14.28
CA GLY A 118 -11.57 12.31 -15.63
C GLY A 118 -10.55 11.67 -16.56
N SER A 119 -9.77 10.70 -16.10
CA SER A 119 -8.93 9.85 -16.95
C SER A 119 -9.76 8.77 -17.66
N SER A 120 -9.10 7.94 -18.47
CA SER A 120 -9.72 6.77 -19.11
C SER A 120 -9.84 5.54 -18.16
N VAL A 121 -9.48 5.68 -16.90
CA VAL A 121 -9.60 4.62 -15.88
C VAL A 121 -10.97 4.71 -15.23
N ASN A 122 -11.70 3.60 -15.24
CA ASN A 122 -12.98 3.52 -14.54
C ASN A 122 -12.76 3.37 -13.05
N ILE A 123 -13.34 4.27 -12.28
CA ILE A 123 -13.32 4.24 -10.81
C ILE A 123 -14.75 4.28 -10.28
N PRO A 124 -15.03 3.68 -9.10
CA PRO A 124 -16.33 3.82 -8.48
C PRO A 124 -16.59 5.29 -8.09
N LYS A 125 -17.87 5.69 -7.98
CA LYS A 125 -18.22 6.94 -7.30
C LYS A 125 -17.74 6.88 -5.86
N PHE A 126 -17.12 7.94 -5.35
CA PHE A 126 -16.49 7.96 -4.04
C PHE A 126 -16.54 9.35 -3.40
N GLU A 127 -16.48 9.41 -2.09
CA GLU A 127 -16.34 10.64 -1.32
C GLU A 127 -15.54 10.37 -0.03
N LYS A 128 -14.96 11.43 0.54
CA LYS A 128 -14.42 11.38 1.91
C LYS A 128 -15.57 11.32 2.91
N VAL A 129 -15.49 10.47 3.92
CA VAL A 129 -16.44 10.47 5.03
C VAL A 129 -16.18 11.68 5.92
N ILE A 130 -17.17 12.53 6.08
CA ILE A 130 -17.12 13.73 6.93
C ILE A 130 -18.25 13.77 7.98
N SER A 131 -19.40 13.13 7.69
CA SER A 131 -20.54 13.03 8.61
C SER A 131 -21.48 11.93 8.19
N LYS A 132 -22.35 11.49 9.12
CA LYS A 132 -23.41 10.52 8.81
C LYS A 132 -24.38 11.05 7.76
N ALA A 133 -24.79 12.31 7.86
CA ALA A 133 -25.70 12.93 6.89
C ALA A 133 -25.12 12.97 5.47
N GLN A 134 -23.81 13.19 5.34
CA GLN A 134 -23.13 13.13 4.03
C GLN A 134 -23.12 11.70 3.47
N VAL A 135 -22.86 10.69 4.30
CA VAL A 135 -22.92 9.27 3.90
C VAL A 135 -24.33 8.87 3.46
N GLU A 136 -25.36 9.29 4.19
CA GLU A 136 -26.76 9.05 3.83
C GLU A 136 -27.11 9.71 2.48
N ASN A 137 -26.66 10.93 2.23
CA ASN A 137 -26.84 11.60 0.94
C ASN A 137 -26.09 10.87 -0.20
N PHE A 138 -24.88 10.37 0.05
CA PHE A 138 -24.14 9.55 -0.92
C PHE A 138 -24.93 8.28 -1.28
N VAL A 139 -25.50 7.59 -0.29
CA VAL A 139 -26.34 6.39 -0.50
C VAL A 139 -27.58 6.70 -1.33
N GLN A 140 -28.24 7.85 -1.10
CA GLN A 140 -29.38 8.26 -1.95
C GLN A 140 -29.01 8.42 -3.42
N GLN A 141 -27.76 8.74 -3.72
CA GLN A 141 -27.27 8.93 -5.09
C GLN A 141 -26.72 7.66 -5.75
N THR A 142 -26.30 6.66 -4.96
CA THR A 142 -25.61 5.45 -5.45
C THR A 142 -26.35 4.17 -5.20
N ASN A 143 -27.34 4.19 -4.28
CA ASN A 143 -28.01 3.03 -3.69
C ASN A 143 -27.07 2.14 -2.87
N TYR A 144 -27.67 1.22 -2.12
CA TYR A 144 -26.95 0.14 -1.42
C TYR A 144 -26.59 -1.01 -2.38
N PRO A 145 -25.53 -1.78 -2.08
CA PRO A 145 -24.58 -1.57 -0.98
C PRO A 145 -23.55 -0.48 -1.28
N VAL A 146 -22.94 0.05 -0.22
CA VAL A 146 -21.79 0.95 -0.28
C VAL A 146 -20.64 0.41 0.56
N VAL A 147 -19.42 0.84 0.27
CA VAL A 147 -18.21 0.43 0.99
C VAL A 147 -17.63 1.61 1.75
N LEU A 148 -17.45 1.45 3.04
CA LEU A 148 -16.70 2.38 3.91
C LEU A 148 -15.36 1.74 4.22
N LYS A 149 -14.24 2.43 3.96
CA LYS A 149 -12.91 1.85 4.16
C LYS A 149 -11.87 2.92 4.52
N PRO A 150 -10.82 2.56 5.28
CA PRO A 150 -9.76 3.50 5.60
C PRO A 150 -9.05 3.99 4.34
N ILE A 151 -8.74 5.29 4.31
CA ILE A 151 -8.03 5.96 3.20
C ILE A 151 -6.65 5.32 2.98
N TYR A 152 -5.92 5.01 4.07
CA TYR A 152 -4.57 4.41 4.03
C TYR A 152 -4.54 2.90 4.36
N GLY A 153 -5.70 2.24 4.49
CA GLY A 153 -5.77 0.82 4.82
C GLY A 153 -5.14 -0.10 3.77
N SER A 154 -4.77 -1.31 4.17
CA SER A 154 -4.30 -2.40 3.31
C SER A 154 -4.88 -3.74 3.80
N GLY A 155 -4.81 -4.80 2.97
CA GLY A 155 -5.24 -6.14 3.35
C GLY A 155 -6.71 -6.25 3.76
N SER A 156 -7.59 -5.40 3.24
CA SER A 156 -9.01 -5.31 3.58
C SER A 156 -9.31 -5.02 5.07
N MET A 157 -8.31 -4.57 5.84
CA MET A 157 -8.52 -4.19 7.24
C MET A 157 -9.52 -3.04 7.35
N ASP A 158 -10.44 -3.16 8.31
CA ASP A 158 -11.45 -2.16 8.65
C ASP A 158 -12.35 -1.73 7.47
N VAL A 159 -12.49 -2.60 6.47
CA VAL A 159 -13.44 -2.41 5.36
C VAL A 159 -14.82 -2.84 5.81
N PHE A 160 -15.78 -1.93 5.69
CA PHE A 160 -17.16 -2.13 6.09
C PHE A 160 -18.11 -2.02 4.87
N ILE A 161 -18.93 -3.04 4.61
CA ILE A 161 -19.96 -3.01 3.56
C ILE A 161 -21.30 -2.76 4.21
N ALA A 162 -21.89 -1.58 3.96
CA ALA A 162 -23.24 -1.25 4.38
C ALA A 162 -24.24 -1.66 3.30
N LYS A 163 -25.24 -2.46 3.68
CA LYS A 163 -26.29 -2.98 2.81
C LYS A 163 -27.64 -2.32 3.06
N ASN A 164 -27.77 -1.55 4.14
CA ASN A 164 -28.98 -0.88 4.58
C ASN A 164 -28.64 0.24 5.57
N GLN A 165 -29.65 1.00 5.99
CA GLN A 165 -29.47 2.11 6.94
C GLN A 165 -28.93 1.64 8.30
N GLN A 166 -29.39 0.50 8.81
CA GLN A 166 -28.90 -0.01 10.10
C GLN A 166 -27.39 -0.27 10.10
N ASP A 167 -26.84 -0.72 8.98
CA ASP A 167 -25.39 -0.92 8.84
C ASP A 167 -24.63 0.43 8.93
N ILE A 168 -25.19 1.51 8.35
CA ILE A 168 -24.63 2.86 8.49
C ILE A 168 -24.66 3.32 9.95
N ASP A 169 -25.78 3.09 10.64
CA ASP A 169 -25.93 3.46 12.05
C ASP A 169 -24.87 2.75 12.89
N THR A 170 -24.73 1.43 12.71
CA THR A 170 -23.72 0.61 13.37
C THR A 170 -22.30 1.11 13.09
N PHE A 171 -21.98 1.42 11.83
CA PHE A 171 -20.64 1.96 11.49
C PHE A 171 -20.31 3.22 12.29
N PHE A 172 -21.24 4.17 12.41
CA PHE A 172 -21.02 5.42 13.15
C PHE A 172 -21.01 5.25 14.67
N GLU A 173 -21.69 4.22 15.20
CA GLU A 173 -21.64 3.87 16.62
C GLU A 173 -20.28 3.26 17.01
N GLU A 174 -19.71 2.41 16.17
CA GLU A 174 -18.47 1.68 16.42
C GLU A 174 -17.22 2.50 16.09
N ASN A 175 -17.29 3.42 15.12
CA ASN A 175 -16.12 4.16 14.63
C ASN A 175 -16.14 5.62 15.06
N ARG A 176 -15.28 5.96 16.04
CA ARG A 176 -15.13 7.34 16.52
C ARG A 176 -14.27 8.23 15.61
N ASN A 177 -13.33 7.65 14.88
CA ASN A 177 -12.43 8.39 13.98
C ASN A 177 -12.80 8.19 12.51
N ILE A 178 -13.92 8.79 12.12
CA ILE A 178 -14.44 8.69 10.74
C ILE A 178 -13.62 9.47 9.70
N ASN A 179 -12.78 10.43 10.15
CA ASN A 179 -12.03 11.31 9.24
C ASN A 179 -11.00 10.58 8.38
N ASN A 180 -10.62 9.36 8.77
CA ASN A 180 -9.71 8.52 8.02
C ASN A 180 -10.41 7.55 7.06
N TYR A 181 -11.72 7.73 6.81
CA TYR A 181 -12.50 6.86 5.94
C TYR A 181 -12.94 7.56 4.66
N GLU A 182 -13.06 6.78 3.62
CA GLU A 182 -13.79 7.11 2.39
C GLU A 182 -15.00 6.19 2.26
N ILE A 183 -16.02 6.67 1.50
CA ILE A 183 -17.16 5.88 1.05
C ILE A 183 -17.09 5.73 -0.47
N GLU A 184 -17.42 4.56 -0.97
CA GLU A 184 -17.53 4.31 -2.42
C GLU A 184 -18.73 3.42 -2.76
N ALA A 185 -19.21 3.55 -3.99
CA ALA A 185 -20.21 2.66 -4.54
C ALA A 185 -19.64 1.23 -4.63
N PHE A 186 -20.40 0.25 -4.19
CA PHE A 186 -20.03 -1.16 -4.30
C PHE A 186 -20.06 -1.61 -5.76
N ILE A 187 -18.98 -2.21 -6.23
CA ILE A 187 -18.89 -2.81 -7.55
C ILE A 187 -19.08 -4.33 -7.41
N ASN A 188 -20.14 -4.84 -8.01
CA ASN A 188 -20.40 -6.27 -8.06
C ASN A 188 -19.66 -6.90 -9.24
N GLY A 189 -18.97 -7.99 -9.00
CA GLY A 189 -18.23 -8.71 -10.05
C GLY A 189 -17.10 -9.57 -9.51
N ASP A 190 -16.43 -10.25 -10.42
CA ASP A 190 -15.22 -10.98 -10.12
C ASP A 190 -14.08 -10.00 -9.82
N MET A 191 -13.22 -10.38 -8.86
CA MET A 191 -12.07 -9.56 -8.45
C MET A 191 -10.79 -10.09 -9.08
N TYR A 192 -10.02 -9.18 -9.63
CA TYR A 192 -8.72 -9.43 -10.25
C TYR A 192 -7.67 -8.53 -9.62
N HIS A 193 -6.40 -8.90 -9.78
CA HIS A 193 -5.27 -8.04 -9.50
C HIS A 193 -4.22 -8.15 -10.60
N VAL A 194 -3.46 -7.09 -10.76
CA VAL A 194 -2.31 -7.02 -11.65
C VAL A 194 -1.07 -6.75 -10.82
N ASP A 195 -0.16 -7.71 -10.81
CA ASP A 195 1.15 -7.57 -10.17
C ASP A 195 2.21 -7.26 -11.23
N GLY A 196 3.16 -6.41 -10.92
CA GLY A 196 4.21 -6.11 -11.88
C GLY A 196 5.40 -5.39 -11.30
N LEU A 197 6.39 -5.17 -12.16
CA LEU A 197 7.61 -4.44 -11.86
C LEU A 197 7.73 -3.22 -12.78
N ILE A 198 8.14 -2.11 -12.17
CA ILE A 198 8.45 -0.86 -12.87
C ILE A 198 9.95 -0.62 -12.79
N HIS A 199 10.55 -0.30 -13.91
CA HIS A 199 11.93 0.14 -14.01
C HIS A 199 12.04 1.35 -14.95
N ASN A 200 12.67 2.42 -14.47
CA ASN A 200 12.78 3.69 -15.19
C ASN A 200 11.40 4.21 -15.68
N ASN A 201 10.40 4.20 -14.80
CA ASN A 201 9.00 4.59 -15.06
C ASN A 201 8.27 3.74 -16.13
N LYS A 202 8.75 2.55 -16.43
CA LYS A 202 8.10 1.65 -17.41
C LYS A 202 7.79 0.32 -16.75
N VAL A 203 6.61 -0.19 -17.02
CA VAL A 203 6.27 -1.57 -16.65
C VAL A 203 7.11 -2.52 -17.49
N ILE A 204 7.96 -3.32 -16.85
CA ILE A 204 8.85 -4.29 -17.54
C ILE A 204 8.28 -5.71 -17.52
N VAL A 205 7.43 -6.01 -16.57
CA VAL A 205 6.69 -7.26 -16.45
C VAL A 205 5.41 -7.04 -15.67
N SER A 206 4.33 -7.71 -16.09
CA SER A 206 3.08 -7.73 -15.33
C SER A 206 2.34 -9.04 -15.54
N HIS A 207 1.59 -9.47 -14.51
CA HIS A 207 0.73 -10.66 -14.53
C HIS A 207 -0.63 -10.33 -13.97
N VAL A 208 -1.67 -10.85 -14.61
CA VAL A 208 -3.06 -10.73 -14.15
C VAL A 208 -3.44 -12.00 -13.42
N SER A 209 -4.04 -11.86 -12.24
CA SER A 209 -4.59 -12.97 -11.49
C SER A 209 -6.05 -12.70 -11.12
N LYS A 210 -6.82 -13.78 -11.00
CA LYS A 210 -8.21 -13.75 -10.54
C LYS A 210 -8.30 -14.35 -9.15
N TYR A 211 -8.97 -13.66 -8.22
CA TYR A 211 -9.29 -14.22 -6.92
C TYR A 211 -10.40 -15.28 -7.02
N TYR A 212 -10.27 -16.37 -6.28
CA TYR A 212 -11.34 -17.37 -6.14
C TYR A 212 -12.54 -16.83 -5.37
N LYS A 213 -12.27 -15.95 -4.38
CA LYS A 213 -13.25 -15.26 -3.55
C LYS A 213 -12.80 -13.83 -3.33
N GLY A 214 -13.71 -12.93 -3.04
CA GLY A 214 -13.36 -11.54 -2.71
C GLY A 214 -12.43 -11.45 -1.50
N CYS A 215 -11.54 -10.44 -1.48
CA CYS A 215 -10.54 -10.26 -0.42
C CYS A 215 -11.15 -10.12 0.99
N LEU A 216 -12.42 -9.72 1.13
CA LEU A 216 -13.11 -9.64 2.43
C LEU A 216 -13.40 -11.01 3.05
N GLU A 217 -13.44 -12.09 2.27
CA GLU A 217 -13.64 -13.44 2.79
C GLU A 217 -12.43 -13.91 3.61
N PHE A 218 -11.24 -13.37 3.36
CA PHE A 218 -10.05 -13.64 4.17
C PHE A 218 -10.23 -13.23 5.64
N GLN A 219 -10.93 -12.14 5.91
CA GLN A 219 -11.24 -11.71 7.29
C GLN A 219 -12.17 -12.68 8.04
N LYS A 220 -12.88 -13.54 7.30
CA LYS A 220 -13.76 -14.58 7.85
C LYS A 220 -13.04 -15.93 8.01
N ASN A 221 -11.70 -15.93 8.14
CA ASN A 221 -10.85 -17.13 8.20
C ASN A 221 -10.96 -18.05 6.98
N GLN A 222 -11.35 -17.51 5.81
CA GLN A 222 -11.30 -18.23 4.56
C GLN A 222 -9.94 -18.03 3.90
N PRO A 223 -9.35 -19.06 3.26
CA PRO A 223 -8.08 -18.89 2.57
C PRO A 223 -8.22 -17.89 1.42
N LEU A 224 -7.28 -16.95 1.33
CA LEU A 224 -7.16 -16.10 0.16
C LEU A 224 -6.35 -16.84 -0.90
N ALA A 225 -6.95 -17.06 -2.05
CA ALA A 225 -6.30 -17.73 -3.18
C ALA A 225 -6.64 -17.01 -4.49
N SER A 226 -5.67 -16.96 -5.38
CA SER A 226 -5.83 -16.48 -6.75
C SER A 226 -5.12 -17.40 -7.72
N TYR A 227 -5.45 -17.31 -9.00
CA TYR A 227 -4.77 -18.01 -10.07
C TYR A 227 -4.46 -17.07 -11.21
N MET A 228 -3.34 -17.32 -11.89
CA MET A 228 -2.93 -16.52 -13.04
C MET A 228 -3.90 -16.71 -14.20
N VAL A 229 -4.28 -15.60 -14.81
CA VAL A 229 -5.10 -15.61 -16.03
C VAL A 229 -4.18 -15.85 -17.22
N ASP A 230 -4.59 -16.74 -18.14
CA ASP A 230 -3.82 -17.05 -19.32
C ASP A 230 -3.49 -15.81 -20.15
N GLU A 231 -2.28 -15.72 -20.67
CA GLU A 231 -1.79 -14.56 -21.45
C GLU A 231 -2.61 -14.30 -22.73
N SER A 232 -3.21 -15.32 -23.32
CA SER A 232 -4.07 -15.21 -24.50
C SER A 232 -5.50 -14.73 -24.19
N ASN A 233 -5.87 -14.69 -22.91
CA ASN A 233 -7.20 -14.28 -22.49
C ASN A 233 -7.39 -12.77 -22.71
N ALA A 234 -8.49 -12.36 -23.30
CA ALA A 234 -8.81 -10.96 -23.57
C ALA A 234 -8.84 -10.11 -22.27
N LEU A 235 -9.22 -10.68 -21.13
CA LEU A 235 -9.18 -10.00 -19.83
C LEU A 235 -7.75 -9.71 -19.38
N ASN A 236 -6.79 -10.61 -19.68
CA ASN A 236 -5.38 -10.37 -19.36
C ASN A 236 -4.88 -9.10 -20.06
N ILE A 237 -5.12 -9.00 -21.37
CA ILE A 237 -4.74 -7.83 -22.17
C ILE A 237 -5.42 -6.56 -21.63
N THR A 238 -6.72 -6.64 -21.36
CA THR A 238 -7.50 -5.50 -20.86
C THR A 238 -6.99 -5.00 -19.51
N PHE A 239 -6.76 -5.88 -18.55
CA PHE A 239 -6.35 -5.47 -17.20
C PHE A 239 -4.90 -4.98 -17.14
N LYS A 240 -3.98 -5.56 -17.93
CA LYS A 240 -2.62 -5.01 -18.09
C LYS A 240 -2.68 -3.57 -18.62
N ALA A 241 -3.45 -3.34 -19.67
CA ALA A 241 -3.62 -2.00 -20.25
C ALA A 241 -4.27 -1.01 -19.26
N GLN A 242 -5.19 -1.46 -18.40
CA GLN A 242 -5.75 -0.62 -17.33
C GLN A 242 -4.73 -0.30 -16.24
N ALA A 243 -3.95 -1.27 -15.80
CA ALA A 243 -2.88 -1.04 -14.81
C ALA A 243 -1.83 -0.04 -15.34
N GLU A 244 -1.41 -0.18 -16.59
CA GLU A 244 -0.49 0.77 -17.24
C GLU A 244 -1.09 2.20 -17.28
N LYS A 245 -2.37 2.36 -17.63
CA LYS A 245 -3.04 3.66 -17.58
C LYS A 245 -3.08 4.27 -16.19
N VAL A 246 -3.30 3.47 -15.15
CA VAL A 246 -3.24 3.94 -13.76
C VAL A 246 -1.84 4.48 -13.46
N ILE A 247 -0.80 3.70 -13.79
CA ILE A 247 0.60 4.07 -13.56
C ILE A 247 0.99 5.34 -14.33
N ASP A 248 0.56 5.45 -15.59
CA ASP A 248 0.83 6.63 -16.44
C ASP A 248 0.09 7.90 -15.97
N THR A 249 -1.06 7.73 -15.30
CA THR A 249 -1.86 8.86 -14.80
C THR A 249 -1.39 9.37 -13.45
N LEU A 250 -0.92 8.46 -12.58
CA LEU A 250 -0.43 8.81 -11.25
C LEU A 250 0.98 9.43 -11.31
N PRO A 251 1.40 10.18 -10.29
CA PRO A 251 2.76 10.71 -10.20
C PRO A 251 3.81 9.62 -10.36
N SER A 252 4.90 9.94 -11.05
CA SER A 252 6.01 9.05 -11.42
C SER A 252 6.42 8.07 -10.30
N PHE A 253 6.50 6.79 -10.66
CA PHE A 253 7.01 5.71 -9.82
C PHE A 253 8.22 5.07 -10.54
N PRO A 254 9.44 5.56 -10.27
CA PRO A 254 10.59 5.23 -11.11
C PRO A 254 10.99 3.76 -11.08
N ASN A 255 11.00 3.15 -9.91
CA ASN A 255 11.42 1.76 -9.73
C ASN A 255 10.68 1.12 -8.55
N GLY A 256 10.16 -0.07 -8.74
CA GLY A 256 9.51 -0.86 -7.69
C GLY A 256 8.56 -1.92 -8.22
N SER A 257 7.90 -2.60 -7.31
CA SER A 257 6.78 -3.50 -7.61
C SER A 257 5.45 -2.79 -7.36
N PHE A 258 4.43 -3.18 -8.10
CA PHE A 258 3.07 -2.73 -7.87
C PHE A 258 2.10 -3.90 -7.79
N HIS A 259 1.01 -3.68 -7.06
CA HIS A 259 -0.16 -4.55 -6.96
C HIS A 259 -1.40 -3.67 -7.14
N ALA A 260 -2.17 -3.88 -8.18
CA ALA A 260 -3.30 -3.05 -8.59
C ALA A 260 -4.60 -3.87 -8.71
#